data_daed4d6fdaa9456a7206f590f7349c28
#
_entry.id   daed4d6fdaa9456a7206f590f7349c28
#
_cell.length_a   1.000
_cell.length_b   1.000
_cell.length_c   1.000
_cell.angle_alpha   90.00
_cell.angle_beta   90.00
_cell.angle_gamma   90.00
#
_symmetry.space_group_name_H-M   'P 1'
#
loop_
_entity.id
_entity.type
_entity.pdbx_description
1 polymer ?
#
loop_
_entity_poly.entity_id
_entity_poly.type
_entity_poly.pdbx_seq_one_letter_code
_entity_poly.pdbx_strand_id
1 'polypeptide(L)'
;MIEIKNSNIQQISRNYTDSVIIMKRNIKRNNKYLAYLFYKRKFEDIVSCPPSSLIIEIERFNKQFPDIDYEARDWCDFKKYMIGQYEKVRKEILYDVLDSLNLNVCPYCNRQYIFGADNNRKVAAQFDHFYSKSKYPYLALSFYNLIHCCPKKIS
;
A
#
# COMPACT_ATOMS: atom_id res chain seq x y z
N MET A 1 1.18 -19.16 -3.59
CA MET A 1 1.77 -17.81 -3.79
C MET A 1 3.25 -18.00 -4.04
N ILE A 2 3.79 -17.45 -5.10
CA ILE A 2 5.22 -17.57 -5.42
C ILE A 2 5.98 -16.56 -4.54
N GLU A 3 7.04 -17.03 -3.87
CA GLU A 3 7.94 -16.16 -3.12
C GLU A 3 8.70 -15.25 -4.09
N ILE A 4 8.58 -13.95 -3.90
CA ILE A 4 9.30 -12.97 -4.71
C ILE A 4 10.71 -12.85 -4.14
N LYS A 5 11.66 -13.56 -4.74
CA LYS A 5 13.10 -13.43 -4.41
C LYS A 5 13.72 -12.35 -5.28
N ASN A 6 13.73 -11.13 -4.78
CA ASN A 6 14.48 -10.04 -5.40
C ASN A 6 15.53 -9.57 -4.40
N SER A 7 16.82 -9.71 -4.75
CA SER A 7 17.94 -9.29 -3.91
C SER A 7 17.92 -7.80 -3.56
N ASN A 8 17.21 -6.99 -4.36
CA ASN A 8 17.13 -5.55 -4.19
C ASN A 8 15.82 -5.07 -3.56
N ILE A 9 14.94 -5.98 -3.10
CA ILE A 9 13.60 -5.62 -2.61
C ILE A 9 13.64 -4.62 -1.46
N GLN A 10 14.63 -4.72 -0.58
CA GLN A 10 14.80 -3.78 0.53
C GLN A 10 15.15 -2.38 0.04
N GLN A 11 16.00 -2.26 -0.98
CA GLN A 11 16.33 -0.96 -1.57
C GLN A 11 15.14 -0.36 -2.30
N ILE A 12 14.39 -1.16 -3.03
CA ILE A 12 13.15 -0.74 -3.71
C ILE A 12 12.13 -0.27 -2.69
N SER A 13 11.96 -0.99 -1.58
CA SER A 13 11.09 -0.59 -0.46
C SER A 13 11.50 0.74 0.16
N ARG A 14 12.79 1.00 0.35
CA ARG A 14 13.29 2.27 0.85
C ARG A 14 12.99 3.41 -0.10
N ASN A 15 13.32 3.26 -1.38
CA ASN A 15 13.07 4.28 -2.41
C ASN A 15 11.57 4.61 -2.51
N TYR A 16 10.72 3.57 -2.46
CA TYR A 16 9.27 3.73 -2.41
C TYR A 16 8.84 4.53 -1.17
N THR A 17 9.34 4.15 0.00
CA THR A 17 9.01 4.81 1.27
C THR A 17 9.39 6.29 1.22
N ASP A 18 10.59 6.63 0.76
CA ASP A 18 11.04 8.01 0.62
C ASP A 18 10.13 8.81 -0.32
N SER A 19 9.73 8.23 -1.45
CA SER A 19 8.82 8.85 -2.41
C SER A 19 7.43 9.11 -1.81
N VAL A 20 6.89 8.15 -1.06
CA VAL A 20 5.59 8.28 -0.38
C VAL A 20 5.62 9.35 0.71
N ILE A 21 6.75 9.49 1.43
CA ILE A 21 6.92 10.49 2.48
C ILE A 21 6.90 11.90 1.91
N ILE A 22 7.50 12.13 0.76
CA ILE A 22 7.51 13.44 0.10
C ILE A 22 6.08 13.91 -0.22
N MET A 23 5.15 13.01 -0.50
CA MET A 23 3.76 13.32 -0.82
C MET A 23 2.92 13.77 0.38
N LYS A 24 3.43 13.69 1.62
CA LYS A 24 2.71 13.98 2.88
C LYS A 24 2.32 15.44 3.14
N ARG A 25 2.66 16.38 2.31
CA ARG A 25 2.72 17.81 2.66
C ARG A 25 1.41 18.48 3.11
N ASN A 26 0.24 17.82 3.08
CA ASN A 26 -1.07 18.43 3.45
C ASN A 26 -1.93 17.52 4.34
N ILE A 27 -1.47 17.21 5.54
CA ILE A 27 -2.22 16.36 6.48
C ILE A 27 -3.21 17.21 7.29
N LYS A 28 -4.49 16.84 7.25
CA LYS A 28 -5.51 17.40 8.13
C LYS A 28 -5.31 16.89 9.56
N ARG A 29 -4.89 17.79 10.48
CA ARG A 29 -4.58 17.45 11.88
C ARG A 29 -5.81 17.09 12.74
N ASN A 30 -7.02 17.37 12.26
CA ASN A 30 -8.24 17.27 13.07
C ASN A 30 -8.86 15.87 13.12
N ASN A 31 -8.24 14.85 12.49
CA ASN A 31 -8.72 13.47 12.52
C ASN A 31 -7.82 12.64 13.44
N LYS A 32 -8.41 12.00 14.46
CA LYS A 32 -7.65 11.23 15.46
C LYS A 32 -6.83 10.07 14.88
N TYR A 33 -7.31 9.42 13.83
CA TYR A 33 -6.61 8.31 13.16
C TYR A 33 -5.41 8.82 12.35
N LEU A 34 -5.57 9.93 11.62
CA LEU A 34 -4.45 10.57 10.92
C LEU A 34 -3.42 11.12 11.91
N ALA A 35 -3.88 11.73 13.00
CA ALA A 35 -2.98 12.20 14.05
C ALA A 35 -2.15 11.05 14.65
N TYR A 36 -2.76 9.90 14.88
CA TYR A 36 -2.05 8.72 15.36
C TYR A 36 -0.99 8.26 14.36
N LEU A 37 -1.36 8.07 13.08
CA LEU A 37 -0.43 7.55 12.07
C LEU A 37 0.77 8.48 11.85
N PHE A 38 0.55 9.79 11.80
CA PHE A 38 1.56 10.73 11.37
C PHE A 38 2.36 11.38 12.50
N TYR A 39 1.80 11.40 13.72
CA TYR A 39 2.45 12.07 14.86
C TYR A 39 2.84 11.15 16.01
N LYS A 40 2.06 10.10 16.30
CA LYS A 40 2.37 9.13 17.34
C LYS A 40 3.11 7.92 16.80
N ARG A 41 2.67 7.37 15.70
CA ARG A 41 3.33 6.27 14.99
C ARG A 41 4.13 6.86 13.84
N LYS A 42 5.38 6.50 13.69
CA LYS A 42 6.16 6.92 12.51
C LYS A 42 5.53 6.27 11.27
N PHE A 43 4.96 7.08 10.41
CA PHE A 43 4.27 6.58 9.22
C PHE A 43 5.21 5.82 8.29
N GLU A 44 6.46 6.21 8.25
CA GLU A 44 7.55 5.56 7.52
C GLU A 44 7.68 4.07 7.90
N ASP A 45 7.57 3.78 9.20
CA ASP A 45 7.65 2.41 9.71
C ASP A 45 6.46 1.55 9.25
N ILE A 46 5.29 2.17 9.03
CA ILE A 46 4.10 1.48 8.49
C ILE A 46 4.26 1.25 6.99
N VAL A 47 4.78 2.24 6.26
CA VAL A 47 5.00 2.14 4.81
C VAL A 47 6.03 1.07 4.48
N SER A 48 7.12 0.98 5.23
CA SER A 48 8.19 0.00 5.05
C SER A 48 8.03 -1.29 5.85
N CYS A 49 6.91 -1.45 6.55
CA CYS A 49 6.64 -2.59 7.44
C CYS A 49 6.80 -3.93 6.72
N PRO A 50 7.68 -4.82 7.19
CA PRO A 50 7.88 -6.12 6.56
C PRO A 50 6.64 -7.02 6.68
N PRO A 51 6.47 -8.03 5.80
CA PRO A 51 5.26 -8.85 5.75
C PRO A 51 4.92 -9.51 7.08
N SER A 52 5.91 -10.01 7.81
CA SER A 52 5.74 -10.65 9.12
C SER A 52 5.25 -9.71 10.22
N SER A 53 5.40 -8.41 10.04
CA SER A 53 5.03 -7.39 11.03
C SER A 53 3.73 -6.67 10.70
N LEU A 54 3.13 -6.89 9.53
CA LEU A 54 1.87 -6.24 9.15
C LEU A 54 0.73 -6.58 10.13
N ILE A 55 0.67 -7.82 10.59
CA ILE A 55 -0.33 -8.23 11.59
C ILE A 55 -0.13 -7.51 12.93
N ILE A 56 1.13 -7.26 13.31
CA ILE A 56 1.45 -6.53 14.54
C ILE A 56 0.98 -5.07 14.45
N GLU A 57 1.08 -4.45 13.28
CA GLU A 57 0.54 -3.10 13.05
C GLU A 57 -0.99 -3.08 13.14
N ILE A 58 -1.67 -4.13 12.68
CA ILE A 58 -3.13 -4.28 12.85
C ILE A 58 -3.48 -4.37 14.34
N GLU A 59 -2.79 -5.21 15.10
CA GLU A 59 -3.02 -5.37 16.54
C GLU A 59 -2.76 -4.06 17.30
N ARG A 60 -1.68 -3.34 16.97
CA ARG A 60 -1.38 -2.02 17.55
C ARG A 60 -2.47 -0.99 17.27
N PHE A 61 -2.96 -0.96 16.04
CA PHE A 61 -4.02 -0.05 15.66
C PHE A 61 -5.32 -0.36 16.41
N ASN A 62 -5.69 -1.64 16.48
CA ASN A 62 -6.88 -2.09 17.21
C ASN A 62 -6.76 -1.82 18.72
N LYS A 63 -5.57 -2.00 19.31
CA LYS A 63 -5.32 -1.66 20.72
C LYS A 63 -5.42 -0.17 20.99
N GLN A 64 -4.97 0.67 20.05
CA GLN A 64 -5.09 2.13 20.17
C GLN A 64 -6.54 2.61 20.02
N PHE A 65 -7.32 1.90 19.19
CA PHE A 65 -8.70 2.24 18.85
C PHE A 65 -9.58 0.97 18.98
N PRO A 66 -9.91 0.53 20.20
CA PRO A 66 -10.67 -0.70 20.42
C PRO A 66 -12.12 -0.62 19.93
N ASP A 67 -12.72 0.57 20.00
CA ASP A 67 -14.11 0.80 19.68
C ASP A 67 -14.26 1.74 18.46
N ILE A 68 -13.90 1.22 17.29
CA ILE A 68 -14.06 1.97 16.04
C ILE A 68 -15.51 1.90 15.60
N ASP A 69 -16.17 3.05 15.57
CA ASP A 69 -17.42 3.21 14.83
C ASP A 69 -17.09 3.41 13.33
N TYR A 70 -17.33 2.37 12.55
CA TYR A 70 -17.02 2.34 11.11
C TYR A 70 -17.93 3.24 10.27
N GLU A 71 -19.06 3.68 10.82
CA GLU A 71 -20.00 4.62 10.19
C GLU A 71 -19.73 6.08 10.61
N ALA A 72 -18.91 6.27 11.63
CA ALA A 72 -18.58 7.62 12.09
C ALA A 72 -17.84 8.41 11.02
N ARG A 73 -18.15 9.70 10.94
CA ARG A 73 -17.56 10.64 9.98
C ARG A 73 -16.03 10.63 10.01
N ASP A 74 -15.42 10.62 11.19
CA ASP A 74 -13.98 10.61 11.36
C ASP A 74 -13.32 9.39 10.72
N TRP A 75 -13.94 8.20 10.85
CA TRP A 75 -13.46 6.98 10.21
C TRP A 75 -13.64 7.04 8.70
N CYS A 76 -14.79 7.47 8.23
CA CYS A 76 -15.06 7.59 6.80
C CYS A 76 -14.12 8.59 6.12
N ASP A 77 -13.85 9.73 6.74
CA ASP A 77 -12.92 10.75 6.25
C ASP A 77 -11.48 10.23 6.24
N PHE A 78 -11.07 9.51 7.29
CA PHE A 78 -9.77 8.83 7.37
C PHE A 78 -9.58 7.82 6.24
N LYS A 79 -10.54 6.92 6.08
CA LYS A 79 -10.53 5.91 5.02
C LYS A 79 -10.46 6.54 3.63
N LYS A 80 -11.30 7.53 3.36
CA LYS A 80 -11.31 8.27 2.11
C LYS A 80 -9.97 8.95 1.82
N TYR A 81 -9.36 9.54 2.85
CA TYR A 81 -8.05 10.17 2.74
C TYR A 81 -6.97 9.14 2.36
N MET A 82 -6.86 8.02 3.09
CA MET A 82 -5.84 7.00 2.86
C MET A 82 -5.98 6.34 1.48
N ILE A 83 -7.21 6.04 1.06
CA ILE A 83 -7.48 5.49 -0.27
C ILE A 83 -7.14 6.53 -1.36
N GLY A 84 -7.45 7.80 -1.14
CA GLY A 84 -7.09 8.88 -2.06
C GLY A 84 -5.58 9.06 -2.20
N GLN A 85 -4.81 8.92 -1.11
CA GLN A 85 -3.34 8.92 -1.18
C GLN A 85 -2.81 7.71 -1.95
N TYR A 86 -3.38 6.53 -1.72
CA TYR A 86 -3.01 5.34 -2.51
C TYR A 86 -3.24 5.54 -4.00
N GLU A 87 -4.36 6.12 -4.42
CA GLU A 87 -4.64 6.35 -5.85
C GLU A 87 -3.64 7.33 -6.49
N LYS A 88 -3.13 8.31 -5.74
CA LYS A 88 -2.04 9.20 -6.19
C LYS A 88 -0.73 8.43 -6.35
N VAL A 89 -0.33 7.69 -5.30
CA VAL A 89 0.89 6.88 -5.30
C VAL A 89 0.85 5.85 -6.43
N ARG A 90 -0.30 5.23 -6.67
CA ARG A 90 -0.49 4.28 -7.77
C ARG A 90 -0.19 4.89 -9.12
N LYS A 91 -0.61 6.12 -9.36
CA LYS A 91 -0.41 6.81 -10.63
C LYS A 91 1.01 7.34 -10.82
N GLU A 92 1.65 7.78 -9.74
CA GLU A 92 2.88 8.54 -9.80
C GLU A 92 4.14 7.71 -9.50
N ILE A 93 4.02 6.65 -8.71
CA ILE A 93 5.18 5.93 -8.15
C ILE A 93 5.15 4.44 -8.46
N LEU A 94 3.98 3.79 -8.36
CA LEU A 94 3.91 2.32 -8.36
C LEU A 94 4.32 1.68 -9.70
N TYR A 95 4.23 2.38 -10.81
CA TYR A 95 4.69 1.85 -12.10
C TYR A 95 6.23 1.74 -12.14
N ASP A 96 6.93 2.74 -11.63
CA ASP A 96 8.40 2.70 -11.54
C ASP A 96 8.87 1.61 -10.56
N VAL A 97 8.10 1.41 -9.48
CA VAL A 97 8.35 0.32 -8.53
C VAL A 97 8.17 -1.04 -9.21
N LEU A 98 7.13 -1.20 -10.03
CA LEU A 98 6.86 -2.44 -10.75
C LEU A 98 8.02 -2.80 -11.69
N ASP A 99 8.49 -1.83 -12.45
CA ASP A 99 9.64 -2.01 -13.35
C ASP A 99 10.90 -2.39 -12.56
N SER A 100 11.12 -1.76 -11.41
CA SER A 100 12.26 -2.05 -10.53
C SER A 100 12.20 -3.46 -9.91
N LEU A 101 10.99 -3.97 -9.67
CA LEU A 101 10.80 -5.33 -9.15
C LEU A 101 11.09 -6.41 -10.18
N ASN A 102 11.10 -6.06 -11.47
CA ASN A 102 11.32 -6.98 -12.59
C ASN A 102 10.49 -8.27 -12.53
N LEU A 103 9.22 -8.12 -12.15
CA LEU A 103 8.30 -9.22 -11.97
C LEU A 103 7.43 -9.36 -13.21
N ASN A 104 7.65 -10.42 -13.94
CA ASN A 104 7.06 -10.62 -15.26
C ASN A 104 5.80 -11.48 -15.24
N VAL A 105 5.46 -12.10 -14.12
CA VAL A 105 4.34 -13.04 -14.03
C VAL A 105 3.49 -12.76 -12.81
N CYS A 106 2.17 -12.86 -12.97
CA CYS A 106 1.21 -12.69 -11.88
C CYS A 106 1.42 -13.75 -10.78
N PRO A 107 1.68 -13.37 -9.51
CA PRO A 107 1.91 -14.33 -8.42
C PRO A 107 0.65 -15.11 -8.03
N TYR A 108 -0.54 -14.65 -8.40
CA TYR A 108 -1.79 -15.34 -8.10
C TYR A 108 -2.07 -16.48 -9.10
N CYS A 109 -1.97 -16.21 -10.40
CA CYS A 109 -2.36 -17.19 -11.41
C CYS A 109 -1.18 -17.88 -12.09
N ASN A 110 0.03 -17.34 -11.96
CA ASN A 110 1.27 -17.84 -12.59
C ASN A 110 1.16 -18.11 -14.11
N ARG A 111 0.21 -17.49 -14.79
CA ARG A 111 -0.09 -17.70 -16.21
C ARG A 111 0.00 -16.43 -17.05
N GLN A 112 -0.31 -15.29 -16.47
CA GLN A 112 -0.31 -14.01 -17.19
C GLN A 112 0.96 -13.23 -16.92
N TYR A 113 1.57 -12.77 -18.00
CA TYR A 113 2.66 -11.81 -17.93
C TYR A 113 2.13 -10.47 -17.44
N ILE A 114 2.88 -9.84 -16.55
CA ILE A 114 2.66 -8.50 -16.04
C ILE A 114 3.80 -7.66 -16.59
N PHE A 115 3.46 -6.63 -17.36
CA PHE A 115 4.47 -5.73 -17.93
C PHE A 115 4.35 -4.37 -17.25
N GLY A 116 5.48 -3.71 -17.03
CA GLY A 116 5.52 -2.30 -16.67
C GLY A 116 4.93 -1.42 -17.76
N ALA A 117 4.67 -0.17 -17.47
CA ALA A 117 4.12 0.80 -18.41
C ALA A 117 5.16 1.13 -19.49
N ASP A 118 5.17 0.41 -20.58
CA ASP A 118 5.81 0.88 -21.81
C ASP A 118 4.90 1.90 -22.48
N ASN A 119 5.47 3.00 -23.00
CA ASN A 119 4.76 4.20 -23.49
C ASN A 119 3.70 3.95 -24.57
N ASN A 120 3.57 2.75 -25.09
CA ASN A 120 2.60 2.38 -26.13
C ASN A 120 1.67 1.20 -25.75
N ARG A 121 1.82 0.60 -24.57
CA ARG A 121 0.95 -0.50 -24.14
C ARG A 121 0.30 -0.13 -22.81
N LYS A 122 -0.98 0.14 -22.82
CA LYS A 122 -1.82 0.26 -21.61
C LYS A 122 -1.78 -1.07 -20.89
N VAL A 123 -0.77 -1.28 -20.11
CA VAL A 123 -0.64 -2.52 -19.38
C VAL A 123 -1.42 -2.45 -18.12
N ALA A 124 -2.13 -3.42 -18.01
CA ALA A 124 -3.09 -3.71 -17.02
C ALA A 124 -2.47 -4.39 -15.79
N ALA A 125 -1.30 -3.99 -15.35
CA ALA A 125 -0.83 -4.33 -14.02
C ALA A 125 -1.71 -3.64 -13.00
N GLN A 126 -2.28 -4.40 -12.09
CA GLN A 126 -3.03 -3.90 -10.96
C GLN A 126 -2.24 -4.19 -9.68
N PHE A 127 -2.45 -3.35 -8.68
CA PHE A 127 -1.95 -3.61 -7.33
C PHE A 127 -3.14 -4.01 -6.46
N ASP A 128 -3.07 -5.22 -5.96
CA ASP A 128 -4.00 -5.70 -4.94
C ASP A 128 -3.41 -5.48 -3.55
N HIS A 129 -4.25 -5.55 -2.52
CA HIS A 129 -3.83 -5.41 -1.14
C HIS A 129 -4.03 -6.74 -0.43
N PHE A 130 -2.96 -7.31 0.14
CA PHE A 130 -3.04 -8.53 0.94
C PHE A 130 -4.00 -8.35 2.12
N TYR A 131 -3.82 -7.27 2.89
CA TYR A 131 -4.82 -6.77 3.83
C TYR A 131 -5.62 -5.67 3.15
N SER A 132 -6.90 -5.91 2.90
CA SER A 132 -7.78 -5.02 2.14
C SER A 132 -7.73 -3.57 2.65
N LYS A 133 -7.50 -2.63 1.74
CA LYS A 133 -7.49 -1.19 2.06
C LYS A 133 -8.84 -0.66 2.54
N SER A 134 -9.92 -1.36 2.25
CA SER A 134 -11.26 -0.99 2.75
C SER A 134 -11.43 -1.30 4.23
N LYS A 135 -10.79 -2.35 4.73
CA LYS A 135 -10.81 -2.77 6.12
C LYS A 135 -9.63 -2.19 6.92
N TYR A 136 -8.47 -2.11 6.30
CA TYR A 136 -7.22 -1.65 6.92
C TYR A 136 -6.64 -0.45 6.15
N PRO A 137 -7.33 0.71 6.14
CA PRO A 137 -6.91 1.86 5.34
C PRO A 137 -5.53 2.40 5.71
N TYR A 138 -5.10 2.23 6.96
CA TYR A 138 -3.75 2.59 7.42
C TYR A 138 -2.62 1.77 6.80
N LEU A 139 -2.92 0.61 6.21
CA LEU A 139 -1.98 -0.23 5.45
C LEU A 139 -2.07 -0.01 3.93
N ALA A 140 -2.89 0.93 3.46
CA ALA A 140 -3.11 1.14 2.03
C ALA A 140 -1.82 1.51 1.27
N LEU A 141 -0.85 2.13 1.96
CA LEU A 141 0.42 2.56 1.40
C LEU A 141 1.60 1.69 1.82
N SER A 142 1.38 0.60 2.59
CA SER A 142 2.46 -0.29 3.01
C SER A 142 3.00 -1.07 1.82
N PHE A 143 4.30 -0.94 1.55
CA PHE A 143 4.95 -1.55 0.38
C PHE A 143 4.70 -3.05 0.29
N TYR A 144 4.93 -3.78 1.38
CA TYR A 144 4.76 -5.23 1.43
C TYR A 144 3.29 -5.70 1.54
N ASN A 145 2.35 -4.77 1.67
CA ASN A 145 0.92 -5.06 1.57
C ASN A 145 0.42 -4.98 0.12
N LEU A 146 1.25 -4.48 -0.82
CA LEU A 146 0.90 -4.34 -2.22
C LEU A 146 1.38 -5.55 -3.01
N ILE A 147 0.45 -6.18 -3.71
CA ILE A 147 0.72 -7.32 -4.58
C ILE A 147 0.36 -6.91 -6.01
N HIS A 148 1.37 -6.86 -6.87
CA HIS A 148 1.10 -6.63 -8.28
C HIS A 148 0.49 -7.89 -8.91
N CYS A 149 -0.56 -7.71 -9.68
CA CYS A 149 -1.33 -8.79 -10.25
C CYS A 149 -1.87 -8.44 -11.64
N CYS A 150 -2.31 -9.46 -12.36
CA CYS A 150 -2.99 -9.25 -13.61
C CYS A 150 -4.41 -8.69 -13.39
N PRO A 151 -4.99 -8.00 -14.40
CA PRO A 151 -6.29 -7.35 -14.27
C PRO A 151 -7.48 -8.31 -14.21
N LYS A 152 -7.29 -9.56 -14.56
CA LYS A 152 -8.36 -10.56 -14.46
C LYS A 152 -8.59 -10.87 -12.99
N LYS A 153 -9.73 -10.45 -12.47
CA LYS A 153 -10.25 -11.00 -11.22
C LYS A 153 -10.31 -12.52 -11.38
N ILE A 154 -9.58 -13.22 -10.53
CA ILE A 154 -9.80 -14.64 -10.34
C ILE A 154 -11.16 -14.71 -9.63
N SER A 155 -12.20 -15.02 -10.40
CA SER A 155 -13.52 -15.37 -9.87
C SER A 155 -13.45 -16.74 -9.21
#